data_906edaad651780673f5b78c0667e18c2
#
_entry.id   906edaad651780673f5b78c0667e18c2
#
_cell.length_a   1.000
_cell.length_b   1.000
_cell.length_c   1.000
_cell.angle_alpha   90.00
_cell.angle_beta   90.00
_cell.angle_gamma   90.00
#
_symmetry.space_group_name_H-M   'P 1'
#
loop_
_entity.id
_entity.type
_entity.pdbx_description
1 polymer ?
#
loop_
_entity_poly.entity_id
_entity_poly.type
_entity_poly.pdbx_seq_one_letter_code
_entity_poly.pdbx_strand_id
1 'polypeptide(L)'
;PAYEFMESGTCRDAEKEEMVSEKRTEGRVNFWGYIPGYYFAPKRSYCATDDPEKEFKTLIKKLHQAGIACIMEMYFPKECNMLVVLRALQFWKLYYHVDGFHLLGEGVPTEILMHDAILSNTRLMFHDFNADQIIKKKKSDDKCIAQYEPGFQQDMRRFLKSDEDMVGVAA
;
A
#
# COMPACT_ATOMS: atom_id res chain seq x y z
N PRO A 1 -0.22 -5.62 4.13
CA PRO A 1 -0.12 -6.12 2.75
C PRO A 1 -0.60 -7.56 2.59
N ALA A 2 -1.16 -7.89 1.41
CA ALA A 2 -1.62 -9.24 1.08
C ALA A 2 -0.66 -9.98 0.13
N TYR A 3 0.43 -9.36 -0.30
CA TYR A 3 1.51 -10.04 -1.01
C TYR A 3 2.43 -10.79 -0.03
N GLU A 4 3.18 -11.79 -0.55
CA GLU A 4 4.07 -12.62 0.27
C GLU A 4 5.28 -11.83 0.78
N PHE A 5 5.55 -11.87 2.08
CA PHE A 5 6.71 -11.27 2.75
C PHE A 5 7.18 -12.15 3.90
N MET A 6 8.41 -11.98 4.34
CA MET A 6 8.98 -12.74 5.45
C MET A 6 8.45 -12.22 6.79
N GLU A 7 7.80 -13.08 7.57
CA GLU A 7 7.28 -12.74 8.90
C GLU A 7 8.36 -12.83 9.98
N SER A 8 9.30 -13.72 9.83
CA SER A 8 10.43 -13.93 10.74
C SER A 8 11.73 -13.57 10.04
N GLY A 9 12.41 -12.56 10.52
CA GLY A 9 13.69 -12.15 9.99
C GLY A 9 14.13 -10.85 10.65
N THR A 10 15.40 -10.69 10.88
CA THR A 10 15.99 -9.42 11.28
C THR A 10 15.60 -8.38 10.27
N CYS A 11 14.69 -7.47 10.63
CA CYS A 11 14.53 -6.22 9.94
C CYS A 11 15.89 -5.53 10.03
N ARG A 12 16.69 -5.60 8.97
CA ARG A 12 17.85 -4.72 8.83
C ARG A 12 17.25 -3.37 8.52
N ASP A 13 17.17 -2.52 9.51
CA ASP A 13 17.01 -1.09 9.29
C ASP A 13 18.18 -0.67 8.40
N ALA A 14 17.89 -0.39 7.14
CA ALA A 14 18.88 0.02 6.16
C ALA A 14 19.43 1.44 6.42
N GLU A 15 19.18 2.00 7.59
CA GLU A 15 19.65 3.31 8.01
C GLU A 15 20.37 3.25 9.37
N LYS A 16 21.51 2.58 9.41
CA LYS A 16 22.63 2.88 10.32
C LYS A 16 23.69 1.79 10.19
N GLU A 17 24.54 1.92 9.19
CA GLU A 17 25.90 1.43 9.27
C GLU A 17 26.69 2.31 10.26
N GLU A 18 26.50 2.10 11.54
CA GLU A 18 27.49 2.40 12.55
C GLU A 18 27.39 1.35 13.65
N MET A 19 28.51 0.63 13.81
CA MET A 19 28.85 -0.34 14.83
C MET A 19 28.00 -0.26 16.09
N VAL A 20 26.98 -1.08 16.21
CA VAL A 20 26.43 -1.48 17.51
C VAL A 20 26.12 -2.97 17.49
N SER A 21 26.79 -3.67 18.38
CA SER A 21 26.67 -5.08 18.74
C SER A 21 25.33 -5.73 18.37
N GLU A 22 25.45 -6.92 17.75
CA GLU A 22 24.38 -7.89 17.53
C GLU A 22 23.54 -8.13 18.79
N LYS A 23 22.54 -7.28 19.03
CA LYS A 23 21.40 -7.68 19.83
C LYS A 23 20.40 -8.34 18.88
N ARG A 24 20.50 -9.65 18.79
CA ARG A 24 19.44 -10.52 18.28
C ARG A 24 18.14 -10.12 18.98
N THR A 25 17.26 -9.43 18.27
CA THR A 25 15.85 -9.33 18.66
C THR A 25 15.17 -10.63 18.24
N GLU A 26 15.51 -11.71 18.94
CA GLU A 26 14.81 -12.97 18.82
C GLU A 26 13.35 -12.75 19.15
N GLY A 27 12.47 -13.03 18.22
CA GLY A 27 11.05 -13.24 18.46
C GLY A 27 10.07 -12.12 18.06
N ARG A 28 10.47 -11.04 17.39
CA ARG A 28 9.49 -10.10 16.84
C ARG A 28 9.04 -10.54 15.45
N VAL A 29 7.77 -10.91 15.36
CA VAL A 29 7.10 -11.18 14.10
C VAL A 29 6.85 -9.86 13.37
N ASN A 30 7.23 -9.77 12.09
CA ASN A 30 6.86 -8.65 11.23
C ASN A 30 5.38 -8.77 10.86
N PHE A 31 4.53 -8.22 11.69
CA PHE A 31 3.09 -8.32 11.54
C PHE A 31 2.54 -7.49 10.37
N TRP A 32 3.14 -6.31 10.13
CA TRP A 32 2.61 -5.36 9.14
C TRP A 32 3.11 -5.59 7.72
N GLY A 33 4.26 -6.24 7.55
CA GLY A 33 4.81 -6.55 6.23
C GLY A 33 5.33 -5.34 5.44
N TYR A 34 5.69 -4.25 6.11
CA TYR A 34 6.27 -3.07 5.43
C TYR A 34 7.76 -3.28 5.15
N ILE A 35 8.05 -4.32 4.42
CA ILE A 35 9.38 -4.71 3.94
C ILE A 35 9.29 -5.15 2.48
N PRO A 36 10.42 -5.18 1.76
CA PRO A 36 10.48 -5.81 0.45
C PRO A 36 9.95 -7.24 0.51
N GLY A 37 9.12 -7.62 -0.46
CA GLY A 37 8.51 -8.94 -0.48
C GLY A 37 8.42 -9.52 -1.89
N TYR A 38 7.73 -10.64 -2.00
CA TYR A 38 7.44 -11.29 -3.27
C TYR A 38 6.15 -10.70 -3.85
N TYR A 39 6.28 -9.54 -4.50
CA TYR A 39 5.17 -8.71 -4.96
C TYR A 39 4.17 -9.38 -5.92
N PHE A 40 4.51 -10.54 -6.46
CA PHE A 40 3.71 -11.28 -7.44
C PHE A 40 3.05 -12.55 -6.87
N ALA A 41 3.06 -12.71 -5.55
CA ALA A 41 2.49 -13.88 -4.89
C ALA A 41 1.58 -13.47 -3.73
N PRO A 42 0.39 -14.10 -3.56
CA PRO A 42 -0.44 -13.89 -2.39
C PRO A 42 0.22 -14.43 -1.12
N LYS A 43 -0.06 -13.80 0.01
CA LYS A 43 0.46 -14.19 1.32
C LYS A 43 -0.06 -15.57 1.73
N ARG A 44 0.82 -16.57 1.75
CA ARG A 44 0.45 -17.96 2.05
C ARG A 44 -0.11 -18.12 3.47
N SER A 45 0.46 -17.43 4.45
CA SER A 45 0.02 -17.57 5.85
C SER A 45 -1.40 -17.04 6.13
N TYR A 46 -1.99 -16.30 5.18
CA TYR A 46 -3.37 -15.82 5.27
C TYR A 46 -4.39 -16.81 4.70
N CYS A 47 -3.92 -17.87 4.07
CA CYS A 47 -4.77 -18.82 3.38
C CYS A 47 -5.07 -20.05 4.25
N ALA A 48 -6.29 -20.54 4.16
CA ALA A 48 -6.73 -21.76 4.84
C ALA A 48 -6.37 -23.04 4.07
N THR A 49 -6.10 -22.90 2.76
CA THR A 49 -5.78 -24.02 1.86
C THR A 49 -4.33 -23.95 1.37
N ASP A 50 -3.87 -24.99 0.69
CA ASP A 50 -2.55 -25.02 0.06
C ASP A 50 -2.48 -24.29 -1.28
N ASP A 51 -3.59 -23.68 -1.74
CA ASP A 51 -3.68 -22.94 -2.99
C ASP A 51 -4.05 -21.47 -2.72
N PRO A 52 -3.07 -20.62 -2.31
CA PRO A 52 -3.31 -19.22 -1.99
C PRO A 52 -3.81 -18.41 -3.19
N GLU A 53 -3.41 -18.78 -4.39
CA GLU A 53 -3.83 -18.10 -5.62
C GLU A 53 -5.33 -18.26 -5.87
N LYS A 54 -5.82 -19.48 -5.83
CA LYS A 54 -7.24 -19.79 -6.00
C LYS A 54 -8.10 -19.21 -4.89
N GLU A 55 -7.59 -19.25 -3.65
CA GLU A 55 -8.30 -18.72 -2.49
C GLU A 55 -8.43 -17.20 -2.59
N PHE A 56 -7.35 -16.49 -2.94
CA PHE A 56 -7.39 -15.04 -3.12
C PHE A 56 -8.32 -14.62 -4.27
N LYS A 57 -8.28 -15.31 -5.42
CA LYS A 57 -9.24 -15.08 -6.52
C LYS A 57 -10.69 -15.31 -6.08
N THR A 58 -10.92 -16.32 -5.26
CA THR A 58 -12.26 -16.61 -4.74
C THR A 58 -12.74 -15.52 -3.79
N LEU A 59 -11.84 -15.00 -2.95
CA LEU A 59 -12.12 -13.85 -2.06
C LEU A 59 -12.55 -12.62 -2.88
N ILE A 60 -11.74 -12.21 -3.86
CA ILE A 60 -12.06 -11.05 -4.71
C ILE A 60 -13.41 -11.24 -5.41
N LYS A 61 -13.64 -12.43 -5.99
CA LYS A 61 -14.92 -12.73 -6.64
C LYS A 61 -16.12 -12.59 -5.68
N LYS A 62 -16.00 -13.06 -4.44
CA LYS A 62 -17.08 -12.93 -3.44
C LYS A 62 -17.29 -11.50 -3.01
N LEU A 63 -16.23 -10.70 -2.86
CA LEU A 63 -16.32 -9.27 -2.57
C LEU A 63 -17.07 -8.54 -3.69
N HIS A 64 -16.71 -8.78 -4.94
CA HIS A 64 -17.39 -8.18 -6.09
C HIS A 64 -18.86 -8.59 -6.19
N GLN A 65 -19.20 -9.85 -5.91
CA GLN A 65 -20.59 -10.30 -5.86
C GLN A 65 -21.42 -9.59 -4.78
N ALA A 66 -20.76 -9.17 -3.69
CA ALA A 66 -21.37 -8.39 -2.61
C ALA A 66 -21.34 -6.87 -2.89
N GLY A 67 -20.86 -6.41 -4.04
CA GLY A 67 -20.72 -4.99 -4.38
C GLY A 67 -19.60 -4.28 -3.64
N ILE A 68 -18.61 -5.02 -3.09
CA ILE A 68 -17.50 -4.50 -2.31
C ILE A 68 -16.24 -4.45 -3.16
N ALA A 69 -15.63 -3.26 -3.26
CA ALA A 69 -14.34 -3.08 -3.92
C ALA A 69 -13.18 -3.53 -3.03
N CYS A 70 -12.16 -4.13 -3.63
CA CYS A 70 -10.95 -4.54 -2.95
C CYS A 70 -9.81 -3.56 -3.21
N ILE A 71 -9.34 -2.88 -2.17
CA ILE A 71 -8.14 -2.03 -2.20
C ILE A 71 -6.99 -2.77 -1.53
N MET A 72 -5.92 -2.98 -2.26
CA MET A 72 -4.75 -3.70 -1.77
C MET A 72 -3.66 -2.72 -1.32
N GLU A 73 -3.21 -2.87 -0.08
CA GLU A 73 -2.07 -2.11 0.42
C GLU A 73 -0.75 -2.73 -0.04
N MET A 74 0.16 -1.89 -0.55
CA MET A 74 1.48 -2.33 -1.01
C MET A 74 2.56 -1.35 -0.56
N TYR A 75 3.67 -1.89 -0.07
CA TYR A 75 4.82 -1.13 0.38
C TYR A 75 6.01 -1.32 -0.56
N PHE A 76 6.60 -0.22 -1.02
CA PHE A 76 7.77 -0.23 -1.90
C PHE A 76 8.85 0.68 -1.32
N PRO A 77 9.98 0.10 -0.85
CA PRO A 77 11.11 0.89 -0.35
C PRO A 77 11.78 1.68 -1.48
N LYS A 78 12.56 2.68 -1.11
CA LYS A 78 13.23 3.61 -2.04
C LYS A 78 14.06 2.92 -3.13
N GLU A 79 14.70 1.80 -2.77
CA GLU A 79 15.57 1.03 -3.66
C GLU A 79 14.77 0.15 -4.64
N CYS A 80 13.45 0.09 -4.50
CA CYS A 80 12.63 -0.74 -5.37
C CYS A 80 12.65 -0.20 -6.80
N ASN A 81 12.94 -1.10 -7.75
CA ASN A 81 12.94 -0.72 -9.16
C ASN A 81 11.52 -0.32 -9.60
N MET A 82 11.38 0.86 -10.21
CA MET A 82 10.11 1.41 -10.65
C MET A 82 9.34 0.50 -11.62
N LEU A 83 10.05 -0.28 -12.45
CA LEU A 83 9.41 -1.26 -13.33
C LEU A 83 8.82 -2.44 -12.57
N VAL A 84 9.44 -2.85 -11.46
CA VAL A 84 8.89 -3.88 -10.58
C VAL A 84 7.60 -3.37 -9.94
N VAL A 85 7.58 -2.13 -9.45
CA VAL A 85 6.37 -1.50 -8.90
C VAL A 85 5.25 -1.49 -9.92
N LEU A 86 5.51 -0.94 -11.11
CA LEU A 86 4.51 -0.88 -12.19
C LEU A 86 3.97 -2.28 -12.55
N ARG A 87 4.86 -3.24 -12.76
CA ARG A 87 4.48 -4.61 -13.14
C ARG A 87 3.71 -5.33 -12.03
N ALA A 88 4.07 -5.10 -10.78
CA ALA A 88 3.33 -5.67 -9.66
C ALA A 88 1.89 -5.17 -9.63
N LEU A 89 1.65 -3.87 -9.77
CA LEU A 89 0.30 -3.32 -9.78
C LEU A 89 -0.50 -3.80 -10.98
N GLN A 90 0.09 -3.82 -12.18
CA GLN A 90 -0.53 -4.39 -13.38
C GLN A 90 -0.89 -5.85 -13.19
N PHE A 91 -0.01 -6.65 -12.57
CA PHE A 91 -0.25 -8.07 -12.28
C PHE A 91 -1.47 -8.26 -11.36
N TRP A 92 -1.54 -7.57 -10.23
CA TRP A 92 -2.67 -7.67 -9.32
C TRP A 92 -3.97 -7.17 -9.95
N LYS A 93 -3.90 -6.12 -10.76
CA LYS A 93 -5.05 -5.60 -11.50
C LYS A 93 -5.58 -6.58 -12.54
N LEU A 94 -4.70 -7.11 -13.37
CA LEU A 94 -5.10 -7.95 -14.51
C LEU A 94 -5.39 -9.40 -14.12
N TYR A 95 -4.64 -9.94 -13.17
CA TYR A 95 -4.72 -11.35 -12.82
C TYR A 95 -5.69 -11.65 -11.68
N TYR A 96 -5.78 -10.73 -10.71
CA TYR A 96 -6.66 -10.87 -9.55
C TYR A 96 -7.86 -9.93 -9.57
N HIS A 97 -7.92 -8.96 -10.49
CA HIS A 97 -8.98 -7.95 -10.60
C HIS A 97 -9.14 -7.07 -9.35
N VAL A 98 -8.02 -6.72 -8.71
CA VAL A 98 -8.00 -5.75 -7.60
C VAL A 98 -8.48 -4.39 -8.10
N ASP A 99 -9.33 -3.69 -7.34
CA ASP A 99 -9.98 -2.44 -7.76
C ASP A 99 -9.12 -1.21 -7.49
N GLY A 100 -8.17 -1.33 -6.58
CA GLY A 100 -7.29 -0.22 -6.24
C GLY A 100 -6.11 -0.61 -5.37
N PHE A 101 -5.24 0.37 -5.16
CA PHE A 101 -4.04 0.20 -4.36
C PHE A 101 -3.86 1.36 -3.40
N HIS A 102 -3.49 1.05 -2.16
CA HIS A 102 -2.94 1.98 -1.19
C HIS A 102 -1.42 1.80 -1.20
N LEU A 103 -0.72 2.83 -1.67
CA LEU A 103 0.71 2.76 -1.98
C LEU A 103 1.53 3.47 -0.93
N LEU A 104 2.45 2.74 -0.32
CA LEU A 104 3.31 3.20 0.76
C LEU A 104 4.78 3.06 0.37
N GLY A 105 5.62 3.91 0.95
CA GLY A 105 7.07 3.89 0.77
C GLY A 105 7.57 4.82 -0.33
N GLU A 106 8.84 5.20 -0.22
CA GLU A 106 9.49 6.19 -1.08
C GLU A 106 9.80 5.68 -2.50
N GLY A 107 9.68 4.36 -2.74
CA GLY A 107 9.92 3.74 -4.06
C GLY A 107 8.74 3.82 -5.02
N VAL A 108 7.63 4.49 -4.65
CA VAL A 108 6.43 4.59 -5.47
C VAL A 108 6.59 5.62 -6.59
N PRO A 109 6.64 5.23 -7.87
CA PRO A 109 6.82 6.14 -9.01
C PRO A 109 5.47 6.77 -9.42
N THR A 110 4.96 7.72 -8.65
CA THR A 110 3.62 8.29 -8.77
C THR A 110 3.27 8.76 -10.18
N GLU A 111 4.17 9.52 -10.83
CA GLU A 111 3.94 10.03 -12.19
C GLU A 111 3.77 8.91 -13.23
N ILE A 112 4.59 7.86 -13.15
CA ILE A 112 4.52 6.72 -14.08
C ILE A 112 3.19 5.98 -13.87
N LEU A 113 2.81 5.74 -12.62
CA LEU A 113 1.57 5.01 -12.31
C LEU A 113 0.31 5.75 -12.75
N MET A 114 0.28 7.08 -12.61
CA MET A 114 -0.84 7.91 -13.03
C MET A 114 -1.05 7.94 -14.54
N HIS A 115 -0.01 7.73 -15.32
CA HIS A 115 -0.09 7.76 -16.79
C HIS A 115 -0.14 6.35 -17.42
N ASP A 116 -0.16 5.29 -16.61
CA ASP A 116 -0.24 3.93 -17.12
C ASP A 116 -1.67 3.60 -17.60
N ALA A 117 -1.78 3.14 -18.83
CA ALA A 117 -3.07 2.86 -19.45
C ALA A 117 -3.84 1.70 -18.78
N ILE A 118 -3.12 0.71 -18.22
CA ILE A 118 -3.73 -0.44 -17.53
C ILE A 118 -4.30 0.01 -16.18
N LEU A 119 -3.66 0.97 -15.52
CA LEU A 119 -4.06 1.48 -14.22
C LEU A 119 -5.03 2.66 -14.31
N SER A 120 -5.41 3.14 -15.52
CA SER A 120 -6.23 4.33 -15.72
C SER A 120 -7.59 4.32 -14.98
N ASN A 121 -8.20 3.15 -14.81
CA ASN A 121 -9.46 2.96 -14.08
C ASN A 121 -9.26 2.29 -12.71
N THR A 122 -8.05 2.39 -12.16
CA THR A 122 -7.69 1.79 -10.87
C THR A 122 -7.64 2.89 -9.81
N ARG A 123 -8.19 2.65 -8.64
CA ARG A 123 -8.10 3.59 -7.52
C ARG A 123 -6.68 3.56 -6.96
N LEU A 124 -5.95 4.68 -7.08
CA LEU A 124 -4.60 4.82 -6.56
C LEU A 124 -4.62 5.80 -5.38
N MET A 125 -4.21 5.32 -4.22
CA MET A 125 -4.11 6.11 -2.98
C MET A 125 -2.63 6.22 -2.61
N PHE A 126 -2.11 7.44 -2.60
CA PHE A 126 -0.71 7.72 -2.31
C PHE A 126 -0.56 8.32 -0.92
N HIS A 127 0.53 7.99 -0.24
CA HIS A 127 0.86 8.60 1.05
C HIS A 127 1.49 9.98 0.87
N ASP A 128 2.51 10.05 0.03
CA ASP A 128 3.23 11.29 -0.29
C ASP A 128 3.07 11.62 -1.77
N PHE A 129 2.30 12.67 -2.05
CA PHE A 129 1.98 13.05 -3.41
C PHE A 129 1.82 14.56 -3.53
N ASN A 130 2.38 15.17 -4.57
CA ASN A 130 2.17 16.57 -4.85
C ASN A 130 0.92 16.77 -5.71
N ALA A 131 -0.22 17.02 -5.06
CA ALA A 131 -1.50 17.23 -5.72
C ALA A 131 -1.50 18.38 -6.75
N ASP A 132 -0.63 19.38 -6.58
CA ASP A 132 -0.52 20.52 -7.52
C ASP A 132 -0.11 20.10 -8.93
N GLN A 133 0.55 18.96 -9.07
CA GLN A 133 0.94 18.43 -10.38
C GLN A 133 -0.24 17.87 -11.16
N ILE A 134 -1.29 17.37 -10.49
CA ILE A 134 -2.50 16.87 -11.16
C ILE A 134 -3.43 18.01 -11.53
N ILE A 135 -3.64 18.96 -10.62
CA ILE A 135 -4.58 20.07 -10.78
C ILE A 135 -4.26 20.88 -12.03
N LYS A 136 -2.99 20.94 -12.41
CA LYS A 136 -2.53 21.67 -13.61
C LYS A 136 -2.80 20.97 -14.94
N LYS A 137 -3.16 19.67 -14.94
CA LYS A 137 -3.19 18.85 -16.18
C LYS A 137 -4.55 18.32 -16.64
N LYS A 138 -5.73 18.81 -16.19
CA LYS A 138 -7.07 18.48 -16.79
C LYS A 138 -8.02 17.50 -16.06
N LYS A 139 -9.07 17.98 -16.03
CA LYS A 139 -10.56 17.95 -16.03
C LYS A 139 -11.35 16.64 -16.11
N SER A 140 -10.86 15.41 -16.34
CA SER A 140 -11.78 14.27 -16.50
C SER A 140 -11.38 12.92 -15.90
N ASP A 141 -10.10 12.64 -15.69
CA ASP A 141 -9.67 11.29 -15.29
C ASP A 141 -9.23 11.17 -13.81
N ASP A 142 -9.32 12.25 -13.05
CA ASP A 142 -8.76 12.36 -11.69
C ASP A 142 -9.60 11.66 -10.60
N LYS A 143 -10.69 11.02 -10.96
CA LYS A 143 -11.63 10.39 -10.01
C LYS A 143 -11.07 9.15 -9.30
N CYS A 144 -9.96 8.61 -9.77
CA CYS A 144 -9.38 7.38 -9.25
C CYS A 144 -8.13 7.62 -8.39
N ILE A 145 -7.69 8.89 -8.22
CA ILE A 145 -6.47 9.22 -7.47
C ILE A 145 -6.87 9.90 -6.16
N ALA A 146 -6.27 9.43 -5.07
CA ALA A 146 -6.46 10.00 -3.73
C ALA A 146 -5.10 10.16 -3.04
N GLN A 147 -5.02 11.16 -2.18
CA GLN A 147 -3.89 11.36 -1.29
C GLN A 147 -4.32 11.12 0.15
N TYR A 148 -3.44 10.51 0.93
CA TYR A 148 -3.59 10.42 2.37
C TYR A 148 -3.28 11.77 3.01
N GLU A 149 -4.18 12.25 3.88
CA GLU A 149 -4.03 13.55 4.55
C GLU A 149 -3.67 13.34 6.03
N PRO A 150 -2.37 13.50 6.39
CA PRO A 150 -1.92 13.27 7.77
C PRO A 150 -2.50 14.26 8.78
N GLY A 151 -2.77 15.50 8.35
CA GLY A 151 -3.38 16.53 9.19
C GLY A 151 -4.76 16.10 9.66
N PHE A 152 -5.61 15.68 8.73
CA PHE A 152 -6.93 15.17 9.05
C PHE A 152 -6.89 13.97 10.01
N GLN A 153 -5.94 13.05 9.82
CA GLN A 153 -5.78 11.92 10.72
C GLN A 153 -5.43 12.36 12.15
N GLN A 154 -4.53 13.33 12.31
CA GLN A 154 -4.15 13.84 13.61
C GLN A 154 -5.32 14.54 14.30
N ASP A 155 -6.06 15.34 13.57
CA ASP A 155 -7.22 16.07 14.09
C ASP A 155 -8.34 15.11 14.51
N MET A 156 -8.63 14.10 13.69
CA MET A 156 -9.57 13.04 14.05
C MET A 156 -9.13 12.24 15.28
N ARG A 157 -7.83 11.97 15.43
CA ARG A 157 -7.31 11.30 16.63
C ARG A 157 -7.48 12.17 17.88
N ARG A 158 -7.22 13.48 17.80
CA ARG A 158 -7.45 14.43 18.90
C ARG A 158 -8.93 14.47 19.27
N PHE A 159 -9.78 14.60 18.26
CA PHE A 159 -11.23 14.58 18.46
C PHE A 159 -11.71 13.32 19.20
N LEU A 160 -11.30 12.14 18.73
CA LEU A 160 -11.69 10.86 19.33
C LEU A 160 -11.13 10.64 20.74
N LYS A 161 -9.96 11.20 21.03
CA LYS A 161 -9.37 11.16 22.37
C LYS A 161 -9.91 12.23 23.32
N SER A 162 -10.72 13.16 22.82
CA SER A 162 -11.20 14.32 23.54
C SER A 162 -10.06 15.20 24.11
N ASP A 163 -8.99 15.37 23.33
CA ASP A 163 -7.89 16.25 23.68
C ASP A 163 -8.41 17.71 23.79
N GLU A 164 -7.89 18.52 24.74
CA GLU A 164 -8.38 19.87 25.03
C GLU A 164 -8.20 20.86 23.86
N ASP A 165 -7.26 20.61 22.96
CA ASP A 165 -7.01 21.43 21.78
C ASP A 165 -7.73 20.89 20.54
N MET A 166 -9.00 21.30 20.40
CA MET A 166 -9.86 20.88 19.26
C MET A 166 -10.03 21.96 18.18
N VAL A 167 -9.25 23.03 18.20
CA VAL A 167 -9.41 24.17 17.29
C VAL A 167 -9.22 23.78 15.81
N GLY A 168 -8.37 22.81 15.51
CA GLY A 168 -8.14 22.33 14.15
C GLY A 168 -9.23 21.43 13.55
N VAL A 169 -10.19 20.95 14.37
CA VAL A 169 -11.26 20.03 13.92
C VAL A 169 -12.51 20.79 13.47
N ALA A 170 -12.65 22.05 13.89
CA ALA A 170 -13.83 22.87 13.63
C ALA A 170 -13.65 23.86 12.46
N ALA A 171 -12.47 23.88 11.84
CA ALA A 171 -12.15 24.74 10.68
C ALA A 171 -12.16 23.92 9.39
#